data_75d00e2abd89752f273c70d5df3bea1f
#
_entry.id   75d00e2abd89752f273c70d5df3bea1f
#
_cell.length_a   1.000
_cell.length_b   1.000
_cell.length_c   1.000
_cell.angle_alpha   90.00
_cell.angle_beta   90.00
_cell.angle_gamma   90.00
#
_symmetry.space_group_name_H-M   'P 1'
#
loop_
_entity.id
_entity.type
_entity.pdbx_description
1 polymer ?
#
loop_
_entity_poly.entity_id
_entity_poly.type
_entity_poly.pdbx_seq_one_letter_code
_entity_poly.pdbx_strand_id
1 'polypeptide(L)'
;MRQFKTESKKLLDLMINSIYTNREIFLRELISNASDAVDKLYFRSLTDPDVAVGRDDLAITVGYNSDERTVTVSDNGIGMTKDELDKNLGTIAHSDSFEFKAAQAEAAAESEPGEAKGLDDLTDVDIIGQFGVGFYSAFMVGKKVRVVSRAIGSDEAWAWESDGIDGYDIKPAERAEHGTDVIVYLKDDTADESFGTFASEHGLTQLIKRYSNYVRYPIKMEVTKSRKVETPES
;
A
#
# COMPACT_ATOMS: atom_id res chain seq x y z
N MET A 1 -8.21 -7.64 20.70
CA MET A 1 -8.97 -7.33 19.48
C MET A 1 -9.63 -5.97 19.64
N ARG A 2 -9.39 -5.03 18.72
CA ARG A 2 -10.01 -3.69 18.75
C ARG A 2 -11.19 -3.69 17.78
N GLN A 3 -12.34 -3.18 18.20
CA GLN A 3 -13.56 -3.18 17.40
C GLN A 3 -13.74 -1.83 16.71
N PHE A 4 -14.18 -1.85 15.44
CA PHE A 4 -14.67 -0.65 14.78
C PHE A 4 -15.95 -0.16 15.46
N LYS A 5 -16.15 1.15 15.52
CA LYS A 5 -17.43 1.70 15.96
C LYS A 5 -18.55 1.31 14.98
N THR A 6 -19.77 1.12 15.48
CA THR A 6 -20.90 0.55 14.73
C THR A 6 -21.21 1.30 13.40
N GLU A 7 -21.03 2.62 13.36
CA GLU A 7 -21.24 3.42 12.15
C GLU A 7 -20.14 3.19 11.11
N SER A 8 -18.90 2.95 11.56
CA SER A 8 -17.76 2.65 10.68
C SER A 8 -17.94 1.31 9.95
N LYS A 9 -18.53 0.30 10.61
CA LYS A 9 -18.81 -1.01 10.01
C LYS A 9 -19.82 -0.90 8.85
N LYS A 10 -20.88 -0.10 9.01
CA LYS A 10 -21.85 0.15 7.93
C LYS A 10 -21.24 0.91 6.75
N LEU A 11 -20.36 1.87 7.04
CA LEU A 11 -19.64 2.62 6.02
C LEU A 11 -18.70 1.70 5.23
N LEU A 12 -17.97 0.83 5.91
CA LEU A 12 -17.08 -0.15 5.29
C LEU A 12 -17.87 -1.12 4.41
N ASP A 13 -19.00 -1.64 4.88
CA ASP A 13 -19.88 -2.54 4.11
C ASP A 13 -20.44 -1.85 2.85
N LEU A 14 -20.89 -0.61 2.97
CA LEU A 14 -21.35 0.20 1.83
C LEU A 14 -20.21 0.44 0.81
N MET A 15 -18.99 0.69 1.27
CA MET A 15 -17.84 0.91 0.41
C MET A 15 -17.45 -0.36 -0.33
N ILE A 16 -17.35 -1.47 0.38
CA ILE A 16 -16.96 -2.77 -0.19
C ILE A 16 -17.99 -3.25 -1.21
N ASN A 17 -19.30 -3.06 -0.93
CA ASN A 17 -20.37 -3.70 -1.69
C ASN A 17 -21.13 -2.75 -2.64
N SER A 18 -21.00 -1.42 -2.50
CA SER A 18 -21.88 -0.48 -3.23
C SER A 18 -21.17 0.61 -4.02
N ILE A 19 -19.98 1.06 -3.61
CA ILE A 19 -19.32 2.22 -4.23
C ILE A 19 -18.47 1.81 -5.44
N TYR A 20 -17.83 0.66 -5.38
CA TYR A 20 -16.94 0.19 -6.43
C TYR A 20 -17.58 -0.96 -7.21
N THR A 21 -17.98 -0.69 -8.43
CA THR A 21 -18.46 -1.72 -9.37
C THR A 21 -17.32 -2.54 -9.99
N ASN A 22 -16.10 -1.99 -10.01
CA ASN A 22 -14.94 -2.67 -10.60
C ASN A 22 -13.97 -3.10 -9.49
N ARG A 23 -13.85 -4.41 -9.30
CA ARG A 23 -13.00 -5.00 -8.26
C ARG A 23 -11.51 -4.78 -8.50
N GLU A 24 -11.09 -4.59 -9.73
CA GLU A 24 -9.69 -4.32 -10.11
C GLU A 24 -9.13 -3.04 -9.46
N ILE A 25 -10.00 -2.15 -9.02
CA ILE A 25 -9.64 -0.89 -8.35
C ILE A 25 -8.80 -1.12 -7.10
N PHE A 26 -8.95 -2.26 -6.40
CA PHE A 26 -8.16 -2.55 -5.21
C PHE A 26 -6.65 -2.43 -5.46
N LEU A 27 -6.18 -2.97 -6.59
CA LEU A 27 -4.75 -2.94 -6.91
C LEU A 27 -4.27 -1.51 -7.19
N ARG A 28 -5.08 -0.72 -7.90
CA ARG A 28 -4.78 0.69 -8.15
C ARG A 28 -4.65 1.47 -6.84
N GLU A 29 -5.59 1.29 -5.92
CA GLU A 29 -5.58 1.98 -4.64
C GLU A 29 -4.37 1.57 -3.78
N LEU A 30 -4.01 0.28 -3.74
CA LEU A 30 -2.85 -0.19 -3.01
C LEU A 30 -1.54 0.34 -3.61
N ILE A 31 -1.41 0.36 -4.93
CA ILE A 31 -0.24 0.94 -5.62
C ILE A 31 -0.16 2.45 -5.38
N SER A 32 -1.29 3.16 -5.38
CA SER A 32 -1.33 4.60 -5.08
C SER A 32 -0.86 4.88 -3.65
N ASN A 33 -1.34 4.11 -2.67
CA ASN A 33 -0.91 4.25 -1.28
C ASN A 33 0.59 3.95 -1.11
N ALA A 34 1.11 2.94 -1.82
CA ALA A 34 2.53 2.62 -1.86
C ALA A 34 3.34 3.79 -2.47
N SER A 35 2.86 4.38 -3.56
CA SER A 35 3.47 5.57 -4.17
C SER A 35 3.52 6.75 -3.19
N ASP A 36 2.41 7.03 -2.50
CA ASP A 36 2.35 8.10 -1.49
C ASP A 36 3.34 7.87 -0.33
N ALA A 37 3.52 6.61 0.10
CA ALA A 37 4.49 6.25 1.14
C ALA A 37 5.94 6.47 0.68
N VAL A 38 6.23 6.17 -0.58
CA VAL A 38 7.53 6.39 -1.22
C VAL A 38 7.79 7.89 -1.40
N ASP A 39 6.79 8.66 -1.84
CA ASP A 39 6.88 10.12 -1.96
C ASP A 39 7.17 10.78 -0.61
N LYS A 40 6.52 10.35 0.47
CA LYS A 40 6.79 10.84 1.83
C LYS A 40 8.22 10.57 2.27
N LEU A 41 8.78 9.40 1.95
CA LEU A 41 10.16 9.09 2.26
C LEU A 41 11.13 9.94 1.43
N TYR A 42 10.88 10.07 0.13
CA TYR A 42 11.70 10.91 -0.74
C TYR A 42 11.71 12.36 -0.26
N PHE A 43 10.55 12.93 0.07
CA PHE A 43 10.46 14.27 0.65
C PHE A 43 11.26 14.38 1.95
N ARG A 44 11.16 13.40 2.85
CA ARG A 44 11.91 13.40 4.09
C ARG A 44 13.41 13.35 3.84
N SER A 45 13.88 12.61 2.84
CA SER A 45 15.32 12.55 2.49
C SER A 45 15.88 13.88 1.96
N LEU A 46 15.03 14.77 1.43
CA LEU A 46 15.44 16.11 1.01
C LEU A 46 15.54 17.10 2.17
N THR A 47 14.84 16.84 3.27
CA THR A 47 14.73 17.75 4.42
C THR A 47 15.49 17.27 5.67
N ASP A 48 15.77 15.97 5.77
CA ASP A 48 16.40 15.33 6.92
C ASP A 48 17.74 14.70 6.49
N PRO A 49 18.89 15.29 6.90
CA PRO A 49 20.22 14.77 6.52
C PRO A 49 20.52 13.36 7.01
N ASP A 50 19.80 12.89 8.03
CA ASP A 50 19.98 11.55 8.59
C ASP A 50 19.25 10.49 7.76
N VAL A 51 18.40 10.89 6.81
CA VAL A 51 17.68 10.02 5.89
C VAL A 51 18.31 10.07 4.51
N ALA A 52 19.32 9.23 4.27
CA ALA A 52 20.01 9.15 2.99
C ALA A 52 19.34 8.08 2.09
N VAL A 53 18.43 8.49 1.22
CA VAL A 53 17.75 7.60 0.26
C VAL A 53 17.85 8.20 -1.13
N GLY A 54 18.39 7.42 -2.09
CA GLY A 54 18.45 7.80 -3.49
C GLY A 54 17.10 7.56 -4.18
N ARG A 55 16.73 8.42 -5.12
CA ARG A 55 15.48 8.26 -5.89
C ARG A 55 15.44 6.94 -6.66
N ASP A 56 16.58 6.46 -7.13
CA ASP A 56 16.72 5.22 -7.90
C ASP A 56 16.57 3.96 -7.03
N ASP A 57 16.69 4.11 -5.70
CA ASP A 57 16.49 3.02 -4.75
C ASP A 57 15.02 2.78 -4.43
N LEU A 58 14.16 3.77 -4.73
CA LEU A 58 12.75 3.75 -4.44
C LEU A 58 11.97 2.93 -5.47
N ALA A 59 11.13 2.01 -4.97
CA ALA A 59 10.36 1.11 -5.82
C ALA A 59 9.10 0.59 -5.14
N ILE A 60 8.16 0.16 -5.96
CA ILE A 60 6.99 -0.61 -5.56
C ILE A 60 7.12 -2.01 -6.15
N THR A 61 6.88 -3.04 -5.36
CA THR A 61 6.91 -4.43 -5.82
C THR A 61 5.53 -5.05 -5.69
N VAL A 62 5.06 -5.72 -6.74
CA VAL A 62 3.81 -6.48 -6.71
C VAL A 62 4.16 -7.95 -6.85
N GLY A 63 3.70 -8.76 -5.91
CA GLY A 63 3.89 -10.20 -5.90
C GLY A 63 2.57 -10.95 -5.83
N TYR A 64 2.60 -12.25 -6.13
CA TYR A 64 1.46 -13.15 -5.93
C TYR A 64 1.94 -14.54 -5.51
N ASN A 65 1.08 -15.24 -4.78
CA ASN A 65 1.23 -16.66 -4.51
C ASN A 65 -0.09 -17.36 -4.87
N SER A 66 -0.06 -18.16 -5.92
CA SER A 66 -1.27 -18.87 -6.41
C SER A 66 -1.75 -19.93 -5.43
N ASP A 67 -0.83 -20.61 -4.73
CA ASP A 67 -1.16 -21.69 -3.79
C ASP A 67 -1.83 -21.14 -2.53
N GLU A 68 -1.32 -20.03 -2.00
CA GLU A 68 -1.90 -19.33 -0.85
C GLU A 68 -3.03 -18.38 -1.24
N ARG A 69 -3.23 -18.18 -2.54
CA ARG A 69 -4.19 -17.22 -3.10
C ARG A 69 -3.98 -15.81 -2.54
N THR A 70 -2.75 -15.33 -2.58
CA THR A 70 -2.39 -13.99 -2.10
C THR A 70 -1.88 -13.10 -3.21
N VAL A 71 -2.17 -11.80 -3.05
CA VAL A 71 -1.54 -10.70 -3.78
C VAL A 71 -0.86 -9.80 -2.76
N THR A 72 0.38 -9.44 -3.02
CA THR A 72 1.17 -8.57 -2.15
C THR A 72 1.58 -7.32 -2.91
N VAL A 73 1.37 -6.16 -2.31
CA VAL A 73 1.93 -4.89 -2.75
C VAL A 73 2.90 -4.42 -1.68
N SER A 74 4.16 -4.29 -2.05
CA SER A 74 5.26 -3.90 -1.16
C SER A 74 5.84 -2.57 -1.63
N ASP A 75 6.14 -1.69 -0.70
CA ASP A 75 6.92 -0.48 -0.93
C ASP A 75 8.14 -0.43 0.01
N ASN A 76 9.12 0.31 -0.39
CA ASN A 76 10.24 0.71 0.46
C ASN A 76 10.15 2.20 0.86
N GLY A 77 8.92 2.66 1.09
CA GLY A 77 8.60 4.01 1.51
C GLY A 77 8.89 4.26 2.99
N ILE A 78 8.24 5.27 3.55
CA ILE A 78 8.48 5.75 4.91
C ILE A 78 8.13 4.71 5.99
N GLY A 79 7.24 3.76 5.68
CA GLY A 79 6.72 2.80 6.64
C GLY A 79 5.84 3.43 7.71
N MET A 80 5.39 2.60 8.66
CA MET A 80 4.51 3.02 9.76
C MET A 80 4.96 2.38 11.08
N THR A 81 4.89 3.15 12.14
CA THR A 81 4.97 2.70 13.53
C THR A 81 3.67 1.99 13.93
N LYS A 82 3.65 1.36 15.12
CA LYS A 82 2.43 0.75 15.66
C LYS A 82 1.25 1.72 15.78
N ASP A 83 1.53 2.92 16.28
CA ASP A 83 0.51 3.93 16.52
C ASP A 83 -0.03 4.50 15.20
N GLU A 84 0.83 4.64 14.18
CA GLU A 84 0.43 5.04 12.83
C GLU A 84 -0.40 3.94 12.14
N LEU A 85 -0.05 2.65 12.30
CA LEU A 85 -0.89 1.56 11.82
C LEU A 85 -2.28 1.58 12.47
N ASP A 86 -2.35 1.83 13.78
CA ASP A 86 -3.61 1.95 14.52
C ASP A 86 -4.44 3.14 14.04
N LYS A 87 -3.80 4.30 13.85
CA LYS A 87 -4.43 5.54 13.40
C LYS A 87 -4.91 5.42 11.95
N ASN A 88 -4.03 4.99 11.03
CA ASN A 88 -4.27 5.03 9.60
C ASN A 88 -5.14 3.88 9.08
N LEU A 89 -5.02 2.69 9.68
CA LEU A 89 -5.78 1.50 9.27
C LEU A 89 -6.88 1.12 10.24
N GLY A 90 -6.92 1.72 11.43
CA GLY A 90 -7.96 1.50 12.43
C GLY A 90 -9.10 2.53 12.38
N THR A 91 -8.92 3.64 11.67
CA THR A 91 -9.92 4.71 11.53
C THR A 91 -10.30 4.87 10.06
N ILE A 92 -11.54 4.52 9.72
CA ILE A 92 -12.04 4.65 8.35
C ILE A 92 -12.11 6.13 7.98
N ALA A 93 -11.69 6.46 6.75
CA ALA A 93 -11.62 7.83 6.21
C ALA A 93 -10.61 8.76 6.91
N HIS A 94 -9.61 8.20 7.59
CA HIS A 94 -8.44 8.95 8.02
C HIS A 94 -7.31 8.82 7.01
N SER A 95 -6.70 9.95 6.63
CA SER A 95 -5.59 9.98 5.69
C SER A 95 -4.52 10.95 6.15
N ASP A 96 -3.38 10.41 6.61
CA ASP A 96 -2.17 11.21 6.88
C ASP A 96 -1.62 11.89 5.61
N SER A 97 -1.99 11.41 4.44
CA SER A 97 -1.63 12.01 3.16
C SER A 97 -2.26 13.40 2.97
N PHE A 98 -3.46 13.62 3.53
CA PHE A 98 -4.08 14.95 3.54
C PHE A 98 -3.38 15.90 4.51
N GLU A 99 -3.06 15.44 5.73
CA GLU A 99 -2.31 16.22 6.72
C GLU A 99 -0.92 16.59 6.20
N PHE A 100 -0.25 15.65 5.52
CA PHE A 100 1.05 15.89 4.90
C PHE A 100 1.01 16.97 3.79
N LYS A 101 0.00 16.94 2.91
CA LYS A 101 -0.21 17.99 1.90
C LYS A 101 -0.45 19.36 2.52
N ALA A 102 -1.25 19.42 3.57
CA ALA A 102 -1.51 20.67 4.27
C ALA A 102 -0.23 21.26 4.88
N ALA A 103 0.57 20.44 5.54
CA ALA A 103 1.87 20.85 6.12
C ALA A 103 2.88 21.27 5.03
N GLN A 104 2.87 20.60 3.87
CA GLN A 104 3.73 20.95 2.74
C GLN A 104 3.34 22.30 2.12
N ALA A 105 2.04 22.55 1.99
CA ALA A 105 1.53 23.83 1.47
C ALA A 105 1.84 25.00 2.43
N GLU A 106 1.77 24.77 3.74
CA GLU A 106 2.17 25.75 4.76
C GLU A 106 3.67 26.05 4.70
N ALA A 107 4.51 25.02 4.63
CA ALA A 107 5.98 25.17 4.51
C ALA A 107 6.38 25.92 3.23
N ALA A 108 5.70 25.65 2.11
CA ALA A 108 5.93 26.35 0.85
C ALA A 108 5.47 27.82 0.90
N ALA A 109 4.43 28.15 1.68
CA ALA A 109 3.94 29.52 1.85
C ALA A 109 4.81 30.38 2.78
N GLU A 110 5.57 29.76 3.70
CA GLU A 110 6.50 30.44 4.62
C GLU A 110 7.90 30.66 4.04
N SER A 111 8.23 30.07 2.88
CA SER A 111 9.54 30.19 2.24
C SER A 111 9.66 31.53 1.49
N GLU A 112 10.73 32.32 1.77
CA GLU A 112 11.00 33.58 1.09
C GLU A 112 11.34 33.38 -0.40
N PRO A 113 10.94 34.30 -1.31
CA PRO A 113 11.25 34.20 -2.75
C PRO A 113 12.75 34.41 -3.00
N GLY A 114 13.54 33.37 -3.03
CA GLY A 114 14.98 33.42 -3.30
C GLY A 114 15.77 32.19 -2.93
N GLU A 115 15.26 31.29 -2.09
CA GLU A 115 15.93 30.05 -1.69
C GLU A 115 15.45 28.82 -2.50
N ALA A 116 14.70 29.01 -3.56
CA ALA A 116 13.91 28.04 -4.29
C ALA A 116 14.68 27.12 -5.26
N LYS A 117 15.97 26.86 -5.10
CA LYS A 117 16.70 25.95 -6.00
C LYS A 117 16.50 24.44 -5.72
N GLY A 118 15.72 24.09 -4.72
CA GLY A 118 15.30 22.71 -4.43
C GLY A 118 13.78 22.54 -4.34
N LEU A 119 13.02 23.65 -4.45
CA LEU A 119 11.59 23.66 -4.19
C LEU A 119 10.72 23.25 -5.40
N ASP A 120 11.24 23.36 -6.63
CA ASP A 120 10.51 22.92 -7.82
C ASP A 120 10.24 21.39 -7.80
N ASP A 121 11.12 20.61 -7.19
CA ASP A 121 10.91 19.17 -6.95
C ASP A 121 9.94 18.90 -5.79
N LEU A 122 9.76 19.86 -4.87
CA LEU A 122 8.88 19.74 -3.70
C LEU A 122 7.41 20.04 -4.02
N THR A 123 7.15 20.88 -5.02
CA THR A 123 5.77 21.23 -5.44
C THR A 123 5.13 20.15 -6.32
N ASP A 124 5.92 19.16 -6.75
CA ASP A 124 5.50 18.13 -7.69
C ASP A 124 5.10 16.80 -7.01
N VAL A 125 4.92 16.80 -5.67
CA VAL A 125 4.43 15.63 -4.93
C VAL A 125 2.90 15.56 -5.05
N ASP A 126 2.43 14.87 -6.08
CA ASP A 126 1.01 14.58 -6.30
C ASP A 126 0.59 13.35 -5.48
N ILE A 127 0.16 13.58 -4.24
CA ILE A 127 -0.43 12.51 -3.42
C ILE A 127 -1.79 12.11 -4.01
N ILE A 128 -1.94 10.86 -4.38
CA ILE A 128 -3.10 10.32 -5.09
C ILE A 128 -4.21 9.92 -4.12
N GLY A 129 -3.84 9.43 -2.93
CA GLY A 129 -4.76 8.92 -1.89
C GLY A 129 -5.40 9.99 -1.02
N GLN A 130 -6.39 10.73 -1.53
CA GLN A 130 -6.96 11.89 -0.83
C GLN A 130 -8.05 11.57 0.21
N PHE A 131 -8.70 10.41 0.14
CA PHE A 131 -9.93 10.16 0.90
C PHE A 131 -9.77 9.17 2.08
N GLY A 132 -8.59 8.56 2.27
CA GLY A 132 -8.36 7.60 3.37
C GLY A 132 -9.24 6.34 3.32
N VAL A 133 -9.85 6.05 2.17
CA VAL A 133 -10.79 4.94 1.99
C VAL A 133 -10.28 3.90 1.00
N GLY A 134 -9.30 4.26 0.17
CA GLY A 134 -8.78 3.41 -0.90
C GLY A 134 -8.23 2.07 -0.40
N PHE A 135 -7.55 2.07 0.76
CA PHE A 135 -7.02 0.85 1.37
C PHE A 135 -8.09 -0.23 1.57
N TYR A 136 -9.29 0.16 2.01
CA TYR A 136 -10.36 -0.79 2.29
C TYR A 136 -10.93 -1.46 1.03
N SER A 137 -10.63 -0.95 -0.17
CA SER A 137 -10.96 -1.63 -1.43
C SER A 137 -10.35 -3.03 -1.52
N ALA A 138 -9.27 -3.32 -0.77
CA ALA A 138 -8.68 -4.64 -0.66
C ALA A 138 -9.68 -5.72 -0.19
N PHE A 139 -10.65 -5.34 0.67
CA PHE A 139 -11.70 -6.25 1.13
C PHE A 139 -12.77 -6.57 0.08
N MET A 140 -12.79 -5.88 -1.05
CA MET A 140 -13.65 -6.26 -2.18
C MET A 140 -13.24 -7.63 -2.75
N VAL A 141 -11.94 -7.92 -2.76
CA VAL A 141 -11.36 -9.15 -3.29
C VAL A 141 -10.77 -10.04 -2.21
N GLY A 142 -10.39 -9.47 -1.08
CA GLY A 142 -9.77 -10.16 0.06
C GLY A 142 -10.78 -10.62 1.11
N LYS A 143 -10.62 -11.83 1.60
CA LYS A 143 -11.28 -12.34 2.81
C LYS A 143 -10.51 -11.96 4.07
N LYS A 144 -9.25 -11.59 3.91
CA LYS A 144 -8.36 -11.11 4.96
C LYS A 144 -7.29 -10.21 4.34
N VAL A 145 -6.91 -9.17 5.07
CA VAL A 145 -5.79 -8.30 4.70
C VAL A 145 -4.82 -8.24 5.86
N ARG A 146 -3.54 -8.42 5.58
CA ARG A 146 -2.44 -8.25 6.52
C ARG A 146 -1.51 -7.16 6.00
N VAL A 147 -1.15 -6.23 6.87
CA VAL A 147 -0.20 -5.16 6.58
C VAL A 147 0.98 -5.32 7.52
N VAL A 148 2.19 -5.50 6.98
CA VAL A 148 3.42 -5.53 7.75
C VAL A 148 4.19 -4.26 7.45
N SER A 149 4.53 -3.48 8.48
CA SER A 149 5.21 -2.22 8.28
C SER A 149 6.32 -2.00 9.29
N ARG A 150 7.41 -1.37 8.82
CA ARG A 150 8.52 -0.88 9.63
C ARG A 150 8.80 0.57 9.25
N ALA A 151 8.67 1.47 10.20
CA ALA A 151 8.95 2.88 9.98
C ALA A 151 10.43 3.13 9.74
N ILE A 152 10.76 4.12 8.90
CA ILE A 152 12.15 4.56 8.72
C ILE A 152 12.76 4.97 10.06
N GLY A 153 13.99 4.51 10.34
CA GLY A 153 14.68 4.77 11.60
C GLY A 153 14.20 3.94 12.80
N SER A 154 13.26 3.01 12.61
CA SER A 154 12.80 2.08 13.65
C SER A 154 13.42 0.70 13.47
N ASP A 155 13.73 0.03 14.59
CA ASP A 155 14.13 -1.39 14.61
C ASP A 155 12.92 -2.32 14.77
N GLU A 156 11.74 -1.77 15.06
CA GLU A 156 10.52 -2.54 15.28
C GLU A 156 9.66 -2.57 14.02
N ALA A 157 9.14 -3.76 13.70
CA ALA A 157 8.12 -3.96 12.70
C ALA A 157 6.83 -4.48 13.34
N TRP A 158 5.70 -4.09 12.77
CA TRP A 158 4.37 -4.41 13.27
C TRP A 158 3.49 -4.93 12.15
N ALA A 159 2.63 -5.88 12.47
CA ALA A 159 1.60 -6.40 11.58
C ALA A 159 0.21 -6.01 12.07
N TRP A 160 -0.54 -5.36 11.21
CA TRP A 160 -1.98 -5.14 11.34
C TRP A 160 -2.70 -6.22 10.52
N GLU A 161 -3.77 -6.80 11.06
CA GLU A 161 -4.53 -7.86 10.37
C GLU A 161 -6.02 -7.70 10.65
N SER A 162 -6.85 -7.83 9.59
CA SER A 162 -8.31 -7.76 9.66
C SER A 162 -8.97 -8.63 8.59
N ASP A 163 -10.18 -9.09 8.89
CA ASP A 163 -11.12 -9.67 7.92
C ASP A 163 -12.11 -8.64 7.33
N GLY A 164 -12.01 -7.38 7.78
CA GLY A 164 -12.92 -6.30 7.37
C GLY A 164 -14.28 -6.33 8.06
N ILE A 165 -14.55 -7.27 8.99
CA ILE A 165 -15.86 -7.47 9.61
C ILE A 165 -15.82 -7.15 11.10
N ASP A 166 -14.97 -7.83 11.84
CA ASP A 166 -15.03 -7.84 13.32
C ASP A 166 -13.98 -6.96 14.01
N GLY A 167 -13.17 -6.24 13.23
CA GLY A 167 -12.12 -5.38 13.74
C GLY A 167 -10.74 -5.78 13.24
N TYR A 168 -9.70 -5.48 14.00
CA TYR A 168 -8.32 -5.76 13.63
C TYR A 168 -7.45 -6.08 14.84
N ASP A 169 -6.35 -6.77 14.60
CA ASP A 169 -5.29 -7.01 15.57
C ASP A 169 -3.99 -6.32 15.11
N ILE A 170 -3.19 -5.84 16.07
CA ILE A 170 -1.82 -5.38 15.81
C ILE A 170 -0.87 -6.18 16.68
N LYS A 171 0.14 -6.81 16.05
CA LYS A 171 1.13 -7.67 16.71
C LYS A 171 2.54 -7.32 16.24
N PRO A 172 3.58 -7.59 17.05
CA PRO A 172 4.95 -7.53 16.57
C PRO A 172 5.14 -8.43 15.34
N ALA A 173 5.96 -7.98 14.41
CA ALA A 173 6.31 -8.70 13.20
C ALA A 173 7.79 -8.51 12.87
N GLU A 174 8.26 -9.20 11.83
CA GLU A 174 9.61 -9.02 11.32
C GLU A 174 9.54 -8.46 9.90
N ARG A 175 10.33 -7.43 9.63
CA ARG A 175 10.60 -6.87 8.32
C ARG A 175 12.02 -6.34 8.31
N ALA A 176 12.82 -6.76 7.35
CA ALA A 176 14.26 -6.46 7.31
C ALA A 176 14.55 -4.98 7.09
N GLU A 177 13.75 -4.33 6.23
CA GLU A 177 13.93 -2.94 5.83
C GLU A 177 12.69 -2.11 6.15
N HIS A 178 12.80 -0.78 6.10
CA HIS A 178 11.65 0.12 6.21
C HIS A 178 10.68 -0.04 5.03
N GLY A 179 9.44 0.45 5.18
CA GLY A 179 8.39 0.37 4.19
C GLY A 179 7.23 -0.51 4.63
N THR A 180 6.36 -0.87 3.69
CA THR A 180 5.11 -1.57 3.99
C THR A 180 4.82 -2.68 3.00
N ASP A 181 4.36 -3.83 3.50
CA ASP A 181 3.85 -4.94 2.71
C ASP A 181 2.34 -5.06 2.98
N VAL A 182 1.50 -4.92 1.96
CA VAL A 182 0.06 -5.18 2.04
C VAL A 182 -0.22 -6.51 1.37
N ILE A 183 -0.63 -7.50 2.16
CA ILE A 183 -0.90 -8.88 1.75
C ILE A 183 -2.41 -9.10 1.76
N VAL A 184 -2.99 -9.34 0.60
CA VAL A 184 -4.42 -9.59 0.41
C VAL A 184 -4.64 -11.08 0.19
N TYR A 185 -5.30 -11.75 1.14
CA TYR A 185 -5.74 -13.14 1.01
C TYR A 185 -7.07 -13.16 0.26
N LEU A 186 -7.06 -13.62 -0.98
CA LEU A 186 -8.20 -13.56 -1.88
C LEU A 186 -9.37 -14.42 -1.41
N LYS A 187 -10.57 -13.96 -1.66
CA LYS A 187 -11.81 -14.73 -1.51
C LYS A 187 -11.77 -15.97 -2.40
N ASP A 188 -12.56 -16.96 -2.03
CA ASP A 188 -12.76 -18.14 -2.85
C ASP A 188 -13.58 -17.77 -4.08
N ASP A 189 -13.35 -18.46 -5.22
CA ASP A 189 -14.09 -18.23 -6.45
C ASP A 189 -15.56 -18.62 -6.25
N THR A 190 -16.44 -17.88 -6.90
CA THR A 190 -17.86 -18.16 -6.93
C THR A 190 -18.29 -18.50 -8.35
N ALA A 191 -19.57 -18.84 -8.57
CA ALA A 191 -20.09 -19.09 -9.91
C ALA A 191 -19.99 -17.85 -10.84
N ASP A 192 -20.03 -16.65 -10.25
CA ASP A 192 -20.09 -15.39 -10.98
C ASP A 192 -18.75 -14.63 -10.96
N GLU A 193 -17.84 -14.94 -10.02
CA GLU A 193 -16.59 -14.19 -9.81
C GLU A 193 -15.38 -15.11 -9.61
N SER A 194 -14.30 -14.84 -10.35
CA SER A 194 -13.04 -15.58 -10.27
C SER A 194 -11.94 -14.70 -9.65
N PHE A 195 -11.83 -14.71 -8.32
CA PHE A 195 -10.82 -13.95 -7.58
C PHE A 195 -9.41 -14.50 -7.79
N GLY A 196 -9.28 -15.81 -8.07
CA GLY A 196 -7.99 -16.45 -8.32
C GLY A 196 -7.23 -15.87 -9.51
N THR A 197 -7.90 -15.20 -10.44
CA THR A 197 -7.26 -14.50 -11.57
C THR A 197 -6.32 -13.40 -11.11
N PHE A 198 -6.59 -12.77 -9.96
CA PHE A 198 -5.73 -11.75 -9.37
C PHE A 198 -4.41 -12.34 -8.83
N ALA A 199 -4.37 -13.62 -8.44
CA ALA A 199 -3.14 -14.30 -8.02
C ALA A 199 -2.46 -15.03 -9.19
N SER A 200 -2.33 -14.37 -10.34
CA SER A 200 -1.69 -14.91 -11.54
C SER A 200 -0.81 -13.87 -12.23
N GLU A 201 0.27 -14.33 -12.88
CA GLU A 201 1.17 -13.47 -13.63
C GLU A 201 0.43 -12.66 -14.70
N HIS A 202 -0.44 -13.33 -15.46
CA HIS A 202 -1.17 -12.69 -16.55
C HIS A 202 -2.15 -11.63 -16.03
N GLY A 203 -2.96 -11.95 -15.02
CA GLY A 203 -3.93 -11.03 -14.44
C GLY A 203 -3.26 -9.79 -13.85
N LEU A 204 -2.24 -9.98 -13.01
CA LEU A 204 -1.52 -8.85 -12.40
C LEU A 204 -0.77 -8.00 -13.43
N THR A 205 -0.11 -8.62 -14.42
CA THR A 205 0.61 -7.87 -15.46
C THR A 205 -0.32 -6.94 -16.23
N GLN A 206 -1.53 -7.40 -16.56
CA GLN A 206 -2.51 -6.56 -17.25
C GLN A 206 -2.99 -5.40 -16.39
N LEU A 207 -3.25 -5.65 -15.10
CA LEU A 207 -3.69 -4.62 -14.16
C LEU A 207 -2.60 -3.58 -13.89
N ILE A 208 -1.38 -4.03 -13.64
CA ILE A 208 -0.24 -3.13 -13.43
C ILE A 208 -0.06 -2.23 -14.65
N LYS A 209 -0.05 -2.78 -15.88
CA LYS A 209 0.08 -1.98 -17.11
C LYS A 209 -1.05 -0.96 -17.26
N ARG A 210 -2.27 -1.30 -16.84
CA ARG A 210 -3.42 -0.38 -16.92
C ARG A 210 -3.32 0.79 -15.95
N TYR A 211 -2.78 0.55 -14.76
CA TYR A 211 -2.79 1.52 -13.66
C TYR A 211 -1.43 2.17 -13.37
N SER A 212 -0.33 1.68 -13.96
CA SER A 212 1.03 2.18 -13.71
C SER A 212 1.34 3.55 -14.31
N ASN A 213 0.53 4.03 -15.26
CA ASN A 213 0.81 5.29 -15.97
C ASN A 213 0.78 6.55 -15.06
N TYR A 214 0.29 6.41 -13.83
CA TYR A 214 0.16 7.50 -12.86
C TYR A 214 1.20 7.42 -11.73
N VAL A 215 2.06 6.39 -11.75
CA VAL A 215 3.05 6.13 -10.69
C VAL A 215 4.43 6.53 -11.19
N ARG A 216 5.14 7.33 -10.40
CA ARG A 216 6.47 7.89 -10.74
C ARG A 216 7.62 6.92 -10.47
N TYR A 217 7.37 5.90 -9.68
CA TYR A 217 8.36 4.91 -9.27
C TYR A 217 8.23 3.63 -10.07
N PRO A 218 9.35 2.89 -10.27
CA PRO A 218 9.28 1.61 -10.95
C PRO A 218 8.41 0.63 -10.17
N ILE A 219 7.45 0.02 -10.87
CA ILE A 219 6.68 -1.09 -10.34
C ILE A 219 7.34 -2.37 -10.83
N LYS A 220 7.92 -3.12 -9.90
CA LYS A 220 8.54 -4.42 -10.14
C LYS A 220 7.51 -5.51 -9.88
N MET A 221 7.54 -6.59 -10.65
CA MET A 221 6.72 -7.77 -10.38
C MET A 221 7.62 -8.96 -10.06
N GLU A 222 7.39 -9.57 -8.90
CA GLU A 222 8.03 -10.83 -8.54
C GLU A 222 7.28 -11.98 -9.22
N VAL A 223 8.00 -12.75 -10.04
CA VAL A 223 7.45 -13.90 -10.75
C VAL A 223 8.18 -15.15 -10.30
N THR A 224 7.47 -16.06 -9.63
CA THR A 224 8.00 -17.38 -9.29
C THR A 224 7.87 -18.30 -10.49
N LYS A 225 8.99 -18.60 -11.16
CA LYS A 225 9.03 -19.58 -12.26
C LYS A 225 9.34 -20.97 -11.73
N SER A 226 8.37 -21.87 -11.77
CA SER A 226 8.62 -23.31 -11.54
C SER A 226 9.33 -23.89 -12.76
N ARG A 227 10.57 -24.34 -12.63
CA ARG A 227 11.25 -25.10 -13.69
C ARG A 227 11.01 -26.60 -13.44
N LYS A 228 10.28 -27.27 -14.33
CA LYS A 228 10.25 -28.74 -14.31
C LYS A 228 11.68 -29.23 -14.59
N VAL A 229 12.28 -29.85 -13.60
CA VAL A 229 13.52 -30.63 -13.80
C VAL A 229 13.08 -32.00 -14.29
N GLU A 230 13.31 -32.29 -15.56
CA GLU A 230 13.19 -33.67 -16.06
C GLU A 230 14.31 -34.47 -15.41
N THR A 231 13.94 -35.38 -14.53
CA THR A 231 14.84 -36.42 -14.02
C THR A 231 15.11 -37.38 -15.15
N PRO A 232 16.36 -37.61 -15.56
CA PRO A 232 16.65 -38.63 -16.57
C PRO A 232 16.21 -39.99 -16.03
N GLU A 233 15.37 -40.65 -16.83
CA GLU A 233 15.01 -42.07 -16.55
C GLU A 233 16.29 -42.90 -16.55
N SER A 234 16.46 -43.66 -15.48
CA SER A 234 17.57 -44.62 -15.30
C SER A 234 17.34 -45.90 -16.09
#